data_4f95460fcca550fa932f8e535c14fbb7
#
_entry.id   4f95460fcca550fa932f8e535c14fbb7
#
_cell.length_a   1.000
_cell.length_b   1.000
_cell.length_c   1.000
_cell.angle_alpha   90.00
_cell.angle_beta   90.00
_cell.angle_gamma   90.00
#
_symmetry.space_group_name_H-M   'P 1'
#
loop_
_entity.id
_entity.type
_entity.pdbx_description
1 polymer ?
#
loop_
_entity_poly.entity_id
_entity_poly.type
_entity_poly.pdbx_seq_one_letter_code
_entity_poly.pdbx_strand_id
1 'polypeptide(L)'
;MQTLYVELGERRYPIFIGSDLDPKALLEPYINGRQVMIVSNETVAPLYLARYVVAIEALGKTVATCILPDGEKYKNIEHLNLIFDALLASGFNRDCTVLALGGGVIGDMAGFASACFQRGVYFIQVPTTLLSQVDSSVGGKTGINHPLGKNMIGAFQQPQVVLADMSQLKTLPPRELSAGLAEVIKYALLGDADFLAWLEQHMDALVQGDEAALAEAVYRSCAHKARIVANDEKEQGERALLNLGHTFGHAIESYLGYGEWLHGEAVATGMVMAADLSQRMGWISAEDLARTKNIIQRANLPIVCPQIPLDDFLAYMAHDKKVLNGQLRLVLMQAVGQAIITKTFDVELMKQAILANQEQA
;
A
#
# COMPACT_ATOMS: atom_id res chain seq x y z
N MET A 1 -4.78 -3.77 21.71
CA MET A 1 -5.55 -3.76 20.46
C MET A 1 -6.28 -2.43 20.33
N GLN A 2 -6.17 -1.78 19.17
CA GLN A 2 -6.91 -0.57 18.79
C GLN A 2 -7.89 -0.92 17.67
N THR A 3 -8.99 -0.19 17.56
CA THR A 3 -9.98 -0.38 16.49
C THR A 3 -10.21 0.96 15.79
N LEU A 4 -10.02 0.98 14.49
CA LEU A 4 -10.31 2.12 13.62
C LEU A 4 -11.45 1.73 12.68
N TYR A 5 -12.27 2.68 12.27
CA TYR A 5 -13.31 2.45 11.28
C TYR A 5 -13.09 3.27 10.02
N VAL A 6 -13.28 2.63 8.88
CA VAL A 6 -13.39 3.32 7.59
C VAL A 6 -14.86 3.65 7.36
N GLU A 7 -15.20 4.93 7.37
CA GLU A 7 -16.58 5.42 7.33
C GLU A 7 -17.08 5.55 5.88
N LEU A 8 -17.82 4.54 5.41
CA LEU A 8 -18.40 4.48 4.07
C LEU A 8 -19.92 4.25 4.10
N GLY A 9 -20.60 4.82 5.09
CA GLY A 9 -22.02 4.61 5.33
C GLY A 9 -22.34 3.15 5.66
N GLU A 10 -23.24 2.52 4.91
CA GLU A 10 -23.61 1.11 5.12
C GLU A 10 -22.46 0.12 4.88
N ARG A 11 -21.40 0.54 4.17
CA ARG A 11 -20.22 -0.27 3.90
C ARG A 11 -19.06 0.04 4.86
N ARG A 12 -19.37 0.65 6.02
CA ARG A 12 -18.42 0.86 7.11
C ARG A 12 -17.79 -0.46 7.56
N TYR A 13 -16.47 -0.48 7.75
CA TYR A 13 -15.78 -1.66 8.24
C TYR A 13 -14.68 -1.31 9.25
N PRO A 14 -14.37 -2.22 10.19
CA PRO A 14 -13.29 -2.02 11.16
C PRO A 14 -11.94 -2.45 10.62
N ILE A 15 -10.90 -1.80 11.13
CA ILE A 15 -9.50 -2.24 11.09
C ILE A 15 -9.08 -2.51 12.53
N PHE A 16 -8.80 -3.77 12.85
CA PHE A 16 -8.26 -4.16 14.14
C PHE A 16 -6.73 -4.13 14.07
N ILE A 17 -6.09 -3.39 14.98
CA ILE A 17 -4.64 -3.15 14.99
C ILE A 17 -4.10 -3.58 16.35
N GLY A 18 -3.12 -4.48 16.38
CA GLY A 18 -2.53 -4.98 17.61
C GLY A 18 -1.63 -6.16 17.37
N SER A 19 -1.07 -6.73 18.45
CA SER A 19 -0.23 -7.93 18.39
C SER A 19 -1.00 -9.16 18.85
N ASP A 20 -0.69 -10.32 18.28
CA ASP A 20 -1.25 -11.63 18.63
C ASP A 20 -2.80 -11.62 18.60
N LEU A 21 -3.38 -10.98 17.60
CA LEU A 21 -4.83 -10.87 17.43
C LEU A 21 -5.47 -12.26 17.31
N ASP A 22 -6.57 -12.52 18.03
CA ASP A 22 -7.31 -13.77 17.93
C ASP A 22 -8.18 -13.83 16.65
N PRO A 23 -7.80 -14.63 15.62
CA PRO A 23 -8.56 -14.65 14.38
C PRO A 23 -9.98 -15.18 14.57
N LYS A 24 -10.19 -16.14 15.50
CA LYS A 24 -11.51 -16.72 15.75
C LYS A 24 -12.48 -15.66 16.26
N ALA A 25 -12.11 -14.97 17.33
CA ALA A 25 -12.99 -13.98 17.95
C ALA A 25 -13.23 -12.76 17.05
N LEU A 26 -12.20 -12.31 16.32
CA LEU A 26 -12.27 -11.08 15.51
C LEU A 26 -12.90 -11.29 14.14
N LEU A 27 -12.80 -12.49 13.55
CA LEU A 27 -13.38 -12.77 12.23
C LEU A 27 -14.80 -13.28 12.28
N GLU A 28 -15.22 -13.93 13.38
CA GLU A 28 -16.55 -14.55 13.53
C GLU A 28 -17.72 -13.65 13.07
N PRO A 29 -17.78 -12.35 13.46
CA PRO A 29 -18.88 -11.46 13.08
C PRO A 29 -18.91 -11.11 11.59
N TYR A 30 -17.79 -11.31 10.87
CA TYR A 30 -17.57 -10.84 9.49
C TYR A 30 -17.50 -11.96 8.46
N ILE A 31 -17.49 -13.23 8.91
CA ILE A 31 -17.53 -14.39 8.02
C ILE A 31 -18.99 -14.73 7.72
N ASN A 32 -19.42 -14.36 6.53
CA ASN A 32 -20.73 -14.71 6.03
C ASN A 32 -20.71 -16.10 5.37
N GLY A 33 -21.88 -16.75 5.34
CA GLY A 33 -22.03 -18.09 4.75
C GLY A 33 -21.29 -19.19 5.54
N ARG A 34 -21.13 -20.34 4.88
CA ARG A 34 -20.48 -21.52 5.46
C ARG A 34 -19.07 -21.78 4.92
N GLN A 35 -18.72 -21.15 3.81
CA GLN A 35 -17.50 -21.47 3.06
C GLN A 35 -16.54 -20.30 3.09
N VAL A 36 -15.27 -20.57 3.40
CA VAL A 36 -14.18 -19.57 3.41
C VAL A 36 -13.04 -20.06 2.52
N MET A 37 -12.72 -19.28 1.50
CA MET A 37 -11.54 -19.48 0.67
C MET A 37 -10.41 -18.61 1.23
N ILE A 38 -9.32 -19.21 1.71
CA ILE A 38 -8.13 -18.47 2.11
C ILE A 38 -7.18 -18.45 0.92
N VAL A 39 -6.90 -17.24 0.42
CA VAL A 39 -5.90 -16.99 -0.63
C VAL A 39 -4.62 -16.52 0.04
N SER A 40 -3.50 -17.17 -0.26
CA SER A 40 -2.18 -16.82 0.26
C SER A 40 -1.11 -17.10 -0.79
N ASN A 41 0.17 -16.94 -0.44
CA ASN A 41 1.29 -17.29 -1.30
C ASN A 41 2.25 -18.29 -0.62
N GLU A 42 3.20 -18.78 -1.41
CA GLU A 42 4.20 -19.79 -0.98
C GLU A 42 5.06 -19.31 0.18
N THR A 43 5.29 -18.01 0.33
CA THR A 43 6.11 -17.42 1.41
C THR A 43 5.31 -17.27 2.71
N VAL A 44 4.07 -16.84 2.64
CA VAL A 44 3.24 -16.51 3.81
C VAL A 44 2.49 -17.72 4.36
N ALA A 45 2.03 -18.62 3.48
CA ALA A 45 1.23 -19.77 3.89
C ALA A 45 1.94 -20.67 4.92
N PRO A 46 3.23 -21.05 4.77
CA PRO A 46 3.93 -21.86 5.77
C PRO A 46 4.00 -21.22 7.16
N LEU A 47 3.94 -19.89 7.24
CA LEU A 47 4.07 -19.14 8.47
C LEU A 47 2.75 -19.02 9.24
N TYR A 48 1.64 -18.79 8.52
CA TYR A 48 0.41 -18.32 9.16
C TYR A 48 -0.84 -19.10 8.77
N LEU A 49 -0.89 -19.81 7.64
CA LEU A 49 -2.11 -20.39 7.09
C LEU A 49 -2.79 -21.34 8.10
N ALA A 50 -2.02 -22.22 8.76
CA ALA A 50 -2.58 -23.18 9.70
C ALA A 50 -3.35 -22.54 10.85
N ARG A 51 -2.85 -21.40 11.39
CA ARG A 51 -3.51 -20.63 12.45
C ARG A 51 -4.91 -20.16 12.01
N TYR A 52 -5.03 -19.64 10.79
CA TYR A 52 -6.31 -19.15 10.27
C TYR A 52 -7.26 -20.28 9.88
N VAL A 53 -6.77 -21.36 9.30
CA VAL A 53 -7.60 -22.57 9.00
C VAL A 53 -8.21 -23.09 10.30
N VAL A 54 -7.42 -23.36 11.32
CA VAL A 54 -7.92 -23.89 12.61
C VAL A 54 -8.92 -22.93 13.26
N ALA A 55 -8.66 -21.63 13.25
CA ALA A 55 -9.55 -20.62 13.82
C ALA A 55 -10.92 -20.61 13.11
N ILE A 56 -10.93 -20.68 11.78
CA ILE A 56 -12.16 -20.62 10.97
C ILE A 56 -12.93 -21.94 11.03
N GLU A 57 -12.26 -23.09 11.00
CA GLU A 57 -12.90 -24.40 11.18
C GLU A 57 -13.52 -24.54 12.57
N ALA A 58 -12.92 -23.95 13.61
CA ALA A 58 -13.48 -23.90 14.96
C ALA A 58 -14.77 -23.04 15.06
N LEU A 59 -15.10 -22.27 14.03
CA LEU A 59 -16.39 -21.57 13.85
C LEU A 59 -17.44 -22.44 13.10
N GLY A 60 -17.12 -23.71 12.80
CA GLY A 60 -17.97 -24.59 12.01
C GLY A 60 -18.05 -24.25 10.53
N LYS A 61 -17.07 -23.53 10.00
CA LYS A 61 -16.98 -23.18 8.58
C LYS A 61 -16.16 -24.21 7.80
N THR A 62 -16.49 -24.38 6.52
CA THR A 62 -15.68 -25.18 5.58
C THR A 62 -14.61 -24.29 4.97
N VAL A 63 -13.34 -24.70 5.08
CA VAL A 63 -12.20 -23.96 4.57
C VAL A 63 -11.62 -24.65 3.35
N ALA A 64 -11.34 -23.87 2.30
CA ALA A 64 -10.46 -24.26 1.21
C ALA A 64 -9.35 -23.21 1.05
N THR A 65 -8.26 -23.60 0.42
CA THR A 65 -7.09 -22.73 0.28
C THR A 65 -6.63 -22.63 -1.17
N CYS A 66 -6.17 -21.46 -1.58
CA CYS A 66 -5.52 -21.22 -2.85
C CYS A 66 -4.15 -20.56 -2.59
N ILE A 67 -3.08 -21.27 -2.91
CA ILE A 67 -1.71 -20.80 -2.69
C ILE A 67 -1.10 -20.39 -4.03
N LEU A 68 -0.75 -19.12 -4.15
CA LEU A 68 -0.17 -18.54 -5.35
C LEU A 68 1.36 -18.45 -5.21
N PRO A 69 2.10 -18.36 -6.31
CA PRO A 69 3.50 -17.97 -6.29
C PRO A 69 3.67 -16.56 -5.69
N ASP A 70 4.84 -16.28 -5.09
CA ASP A 70 5.13 -15.00 -4.47
C ASP A 70 5.78 -14.02 -5.45
N GLY A 71 5.33 -12.77 -5.42
CA GLY A 71 5.91 -11.64 -6.12
C GLY A 71 4.98 -10.92 -7.10
N GLU A 72 5.30 -9.65 -7.38
CA GLU A 72 4.52 -8.74 -8.22
C GLU A 72 4.34 -9.24 -9.67
N LYS A 73 5.28 -10.02 -10.20
CA LYS A 73 5.20 -10.61 -11.55
C LYS A 73 4.03 -11.57 -11.74
N TYR A 74 3.50 -12.10 -10.63
CA TYR A 74 2.35 -13.01 -10.63
C TYR A 74 1.01 -12.30 -10.41
N LYS A 75 1.02 -10.98 -10.25
CA LYS A 75 -0.19 -10.17 -10.13
C LYS A 75 -0.82 -9.93 -11.49
N ASN A 76 -1.35 -10.96 -12.11
CA ASN A 76 -1.86 -10.95 -13.49
C ASN A 76 -3.11 -11.83 -13.65
N ILE A 77 -3.69 -11.83 -14.86
CA ILE A 77 -4.94 -12.56 -15.15
C ILE A 77 -4.78 -14.09 -15.05
N GLU A 78 -3.61 -14.63 -15.39
CA GLU A 78 -3.36 -16.07 -15.33
C GLU A 78 -3.45 -16.58 -13.90
N HIS A 79 -2.81 -15.88 -12.95
CA HIS A 79 -2.83 -16.25 -11.54
C HIS A 79 -4.15 -15.87 -10.86
N LEU A 80 -4.85 -14.83 -11.32
CA LEU A 80 -6.21 -14.54 -10.89
C LEU A 80 -7.16 -15.70 -11.21
N ASN A 81 -7.02 -16.34 -12.39
CA ASN A 81 -7.83 -17.49 -12.78
C ASN A 81 -7.63 -18.68 -11.83
N LEU A 82 -6.44 -18.88 -11.24
CA LEU A 82 -6.22 -19.94 -10.26
C LEU A 82 -7.12 -19.79 -9.03
N ILE A 83 -7.42 -18.54 -8.61
CA ILE A 83 -8.37 -18.28 -7.52
C ILE A 83 -9.80 -18.68 -7.95
N PHE A 84 -10.22 -18.33 -9.17
CA PHE A 84 -11.52 -18.73 -9.68
C PHE A 84 -11.65 -20.26 -9.82
N ASP A 85 -10.62 -20.92 -10.33
CA ASP A 85 -10.56 -22.36 -10.46
C ASP A 85 -10.70 -23.04 -9.09
N ALA A 86 -10.00 -22.56 -8.06
CA ALA A 86 -10.07 -23.05 -6.70
C ALA A 86 -11.50 -22.89 -6.11
N LEU A 87 -12.12 -21.73 -6.31
CA LEU A 87 -13.49 -21.45 -5.85
C LEU A 87 -14.52 -22.37 -6.54
N LEU A 88 -14.41 -22.55 -7.86
CA LEU A 88 -15.33 -23.38 -8.66
C LEU A 88 -15.13 -24.87 -8.37
N ALA A 89 -13.88 -25.36 -8.34
CA ALA A 89 -13.58 -26.77 -8.06
C ALA A 89 -14.02 -27.20 -6.65
N SER A 90 -13.97 -26.28 -5.69
CA SER A 90 -14.43 -26.50 -4.32
C SER A 90 -15.94 -26.28 -4.13
N GLY A 91 -16.69 -25.97 -5.18
CA GLY A 91 -18.15 -25.79 -5.15
C GLY A 91 -18.60 -24.59 -4.27
N PHE A 92 -17.87 -23.48 -4.31
CA PHE A 92 -18.19 -22.30 -3.51
C PHE A 92 -19.45 -21.59 -4.01
N ASN A 93 -20.30 -21.18 -3.07
CA ASN A 93 -21.55 -20.48 -3.33
C ASN A 93 -21.35 -18.95 -3.27
N ARG A 94 -22.38 -18.22 -3.68
CA ARG A 94 -22.37 -16.74 -3.72
C ARG A 94 -22.34 -16.07 -2.34
N ASP A 95 -22.61 -16.79 -1.26
CA ASP A 95 -22.54 -16.31 0.12
C ASP A 95 -21.21 -16.62 0.81
N CYS A 96 -20.23 -17.14 0.05
CA CYS A 96 -18.90 -17.44 0.57
C CYS A 96 -18.12 -16.19 0.95
N THR A 97 -17.08 -16.39 1.75
CA THR A 97 -16.12 -15.36 2.10
C THR A 97 -14.74 -15.70 1.50
N VAL A 98 -14.12 -14.74 0.84
CA VAL A 98 -12.71 -14.80 0.41
C VAL A 98 -11.87 -14.06 1.43
N LEU A 99 -10.87 -14.72 1.99
CA LEU A 99 -9.92 -14.14 2.95
C LEU A 99 -8.55 -14.05 2.29
N ALA A 100 -8.02 -12.83 2.16
CA ALA A 100 -6.65 -12.59 1.71
C ALA A 100 -5.71 -12.63 2.91
N LEU A 101 -4.78 -13.60 2.92
CA LEU A 101 -3.72 -13.73 3.92
C LEU A 101 -2.36 -13.49 3.25
N GLY A 102 -1.86 -12.25 3.27
CA GLY A 102 -0.62 -11.92 2.57
C GLY A 102 -0.35 -10.43 2.44
N GLY A 103 0.66 -10.09 1.65
CA GLY A 103 0.99 -8.73 1.28
C GLY A 103 0.00 -8.12 0.26
N GLY A 104 0.35 -6.94 -0.29
CA GLY A 104 -0.50 -6.19 -1.22
C GLY A 104 -0.89 -6.96 -2.48
N VAL A 105 0.00 -7.80 -3.02
CA VAL A 105 -0.29 -8.64 -4.21
C VAL A 105 -1.46 -9.58 -3.93
N ILE A 106 -1.44 -10.28 -2.80
CA ILE A 106 -2.49 -11.21 -2.39
C ILE A 106 -3.79 -10.46 -2.08
N GLY A 107 -3.69 -9.32 -1.36
CA GLY A 107 -4.84 -8.47 -1.05
C GLY A 107 -5.56 -8.00 -2.31
N ASP A 108 -4.81 -7.49 -3.28
CA ASP A 108 -5.37 -6.97 -4.54
C ASP A 108 -5.99 -8.07 -5.40
N MET A 109 -5.30 -9.21 -5.56
CA MET A 109 -5.79 -10.31 -6.38
C MET A 109 -7.02 -11.00 -5.76
N ALA A 110 -6.97 -11.31 -4.46
CA ALA A 110 -8.10 -11.92 -3.75
C ALA A 110 -9.31 -10.98 -3.67
N GLY A 111 -9.05 -9.68 -3.47
CA GLY A 111 -10.10 -8.66 -3.49
C GLY A 111 -10.74 -8.52 -4.87
N PHE A 112 -9.96 -8.51 -5.94
CA PHE A 112 -10.50 -8.45 -7.30
C PHE A 112 -11.24 -9.75 -7.67
N ALA A 113 -10.71 -10.91 -7.27
CA ALA A 113 -11.42 -12.18 -7.43
C ALA A 113 -12.78 -12.16 -6.71
N SER A 114 -12.82 -11.65 -5.47
CA SER A 114 -14.07 -11.53 -4.69
C SER A 114 -15.09 -10.60 -5.33
N ALA A 115 -14.63 -9.52 -5.96
CA ALA A 115 -15.50 -8.58 -6.69
C ALA A 115 -16.14 -9.22 -7.94
N CYS A 116 -15.40 -10.12 -8.61
CA CYS A 116 -15.83 -10.74 -9.86
C CYS A 116 -16.62 -12.04 -9.66
N PHE A 117 -16.18 -12.90 -8.69
CA PHE A 117 -16.81 -14.19 -8.45
C PHE A 117 -18.27 -14.04 -8.06
N GLN A 118 -19.17 -14.75 -8.76
CA GLN A 118 -20.62 -14.68 -8.54
C GLN A 118 -21.21 -13.25 -8.53
N ARG A 119 -20.54 -12.28 -9.17
CA ARG A 119 -20.85 -10.83 -9.20
C ARG A 119 -20.69 -10.12 -7.86
N GLY A 120 -19.79 -10.64 -7.01
CA GLY A 120 -19.46 -10.11 -5.71
C GLY A 120 -19.76 -11.09 -4.57
N VAL A 121 -18.70 -11.39 -3.80
CA VAL A 121 -18.77 -12.19 -2.57
C VAL A 121 -18.08 -11.42 -1.44
N TYR A 122 -18.24 -11.90 -0.20
CA TYR A 122 -17.64 -11.25 0.96
C TYR A 122 -16.11 -11.35 0.93
N PHE A 123 -15.47 -10.29 1.40
CA PHE A 123 -14.01 -10.15 1.36
C PHE A 123 -13.46 -9.74 2.72
N ILE A 124 -12.38 -10.39 3.16
CA ILE A 124 -11.65 -10.10 4.40
C ILE A 124 -10.17 -9.94 4.09
N GLN A 125 -9.50 -8.99 4.74
CA GLN A 125 -8.06 -8.78 4.60
C GLN A 125 -7.29 -9.07 5.89
N VAL A 126 -6.23 -9.84 5.76
CA VAL A 126 -5.20 -10.09 6.78
C VAL A 126 -3.85 -9.72 6.18
N PRO A 127 -3.51 -8.41 6.18
CA PRO A 127 -2.27 -7.92 5.60
C PRO A 127 -1.06 -8.33 6.44
N THR A 128 -0.06 -8.96 5.82
CA THR A 128 1.13 -9.51 6.49
C THR A 128 2.41 -8.72 6.26
N THR A 129 2.37 -7.65 5.46
CA THR A 129 3.49 -6.71 5.29
C THR A 129 3.11 -5.34 5.84
N LEU A 130 4.08 -4.55 6.29
CA LEU A 130 3.80 -3.18 6.77
C LEU A 130 3.14 -2.34 5.68
N LEU A 131 3.65 -2.42 4.44
CA LEU A 131 3.08 -1.73 3.29
C LEU A 131 1.59 -2.06 3.11
N SER A 132 1.22 -3.34 3.21
CA SER A 132 -0.18 -3.72 3.08
C SER A 132 -1.04 -3.29 4.27
N GLN A 133 -0.49 -3.28 5.49
CA GLN A 133 -1.21 -2.83 6.68
C GLN A 133 -1.54 -1.33 6.64
N VAL A 134 -0.60 -0.50 6.16
CA VAL A 134 -0.78 0.96 6.17
C VAL A 134 -1.40 1.51 4.88
N ASP A 135 -1.34 0.75 3.78
CA ASP A 135 -1.76 1.26 2.48
C ASP A 135 -2.74 0.33 1.74
N SER A 136 -2.31 -0.76 1.11
CA SER A 136 -3.13 -1.48 0.14
C SER A 136 -4.40 -2.11 0.73
N SER A 137 -4.44 -2.45 2.02
CA SER A 137 -5.64 -3.01 2.68
C SER A 137 -6.74 -1.98 2.97
N VAL A 138 -6.49 -0.68 2.78
CA VAL A 138 -7.44 0.40 3.11
C VAL A 138 -7.94 1.07 1.83
N GLY A 139 -9.27 1.17 1.70
CA GLY A 139 -9.92 1.95 0.64
C GLY A 139 -10.27 1.16 -0.62
N GLY A 140 -10.23 -0.18 -0.55
CA GLY A 140 -10.90 -1.08 -1.48
C GLY A 140 -10.38 -1.11 -2.91
N LYS A 141 -9.26 -0.49 -3.24
CA LYS A 141 -8.63 -0.66 -4.55
C LYS A 141 -8.09 -2.07 -4.66
N THR A 142 -8.59 -2.84 -5.63
CA THR A 142 -8.14 -4.21 -5.91
C THR A 142 -7.91 -4.36 -7.41
N GLY A 143 -7.01 -5.25 -7.81
CA GLY A 143 -6.74 -5.40 -9.23
C GLY A 143 -5.49 -6.19 -9.55
N ILE A 144 -5.20 -6.21 -10.84
CA ILE A 144 -4.07 -6.92 -11.44
C ILE A 144 -3.32 -6.03 -12.43
N ASN A 145 -2.10 -6.45 -12.73
CA ASN A 145 -1.26 -5.84 -13.75
C ASN A 145 -1.61 -6.36 -15.15
N HIS A 146 -1.32 -5.54 -16.14
CA HIS A 146 -1.34 -5.88 -17.55
C HIS A 146 0.04 -5.57 -18.14
N PRO A 147 0.50 -6.27 -19.21
CA PRO A 147 1.78 -5.95 -19.85
C PRO A 147 1.93 -4.47 -20.26
N LEU A 148 0.82 -3.78 -20.51
CA LEU A 148 0.80 -2.37 -20.90
C LEU A 148 0.63 -1.39 -19.70
N GLY A 149 0.55 -1.87 -18.46
CA GLY A 149 0.45 -0.97 -17.31
C GLY A 149 0.14 -1.66 -15.98
N LYS A 150 0.72 -1.14 -14.90
CA LYS A 150 0.52 -1.61 -13.52
C LYS A 150 -0.88 -1.23 -13.02
N ASN A 151 -1.57 -2.17 -12.36
CA ASN A 151 -2.88 -1.96 -11.71
C ASN A 151 -3.98 -1.38 -12.65
N MET A 152 -3.94 -1.75 -13.95
CA MET A 152 -4.89 -1.21 -14.94
C MET A 152 -6.25 -1.89 -14.94
N ILE A 153 -6.34 -3.09 -14.40
CA ILE A 153 -7.55 -3.90 -14.40
C ILE A 153 -7.92 -4.19 -12.95
N GLY A 154 -9.11 -3.78 -12.51
CA GLY A 154 -9.49 -3.95 -11.12
C GLY A 154 -10.90 -3.46 -10.81
N ALA A 155 -11.23 -3.52 -9.52
CA ALA A 155 -12.51 -3.08 -8.97
C ALA A 155 -12.30 -2.39 -7.61
N PHE A 156 -13.26 -1.58 -7.21
CA PHE A 156 -13.38 -1.13 -5.83
C PHE A 156 -14.16 -2.17 -5.04
N GLN A 157 -13.47 -2.94 -4.18
CA GLN A 157 -14.05 -3.96 -3.32
C GLN A 157 -13.65 -3.70 -1.88
N GLN A 158 -14.56 -3.16 -1.08
CA GLN A 158 -14.29 -2.90 0.33
C GLN A 158 -14.33 -4.20 1.14
N PRO A 159 -13.37 -4.43 2.06
CA PRO A 159 -13.40 -5.60 2.92
C PRO A 159 -14.46 -5.45 4.01
N GLN A 160 -14.92 -6.58 4.57
CA GLN A 160 -15.80 -6.60 5.75
C GLN A 160 -15.03 -6.24 7.03
N VAL A 161 -13.76 -6.59 7.09
CA VAL A 161 -12.84 -6.35 8.20
C VAL A 161 -11.40 -6.46 7.70
N VAL A 162 -10.50 -5.73 8.38
CA VAL A 162 -9.04 -5.85 8.21
C VAL A 162 -8.43 -6.22 9.56
N LEU A 163 -7.58 -7.25 9.60
CA LEU A 163 -6.78 -7.62 10.77
C LEU A 163 -5.31 -7.26 10.51
N ALA A 164 -4.85 -6.16 11.08
CA ALA A 164 -3.44 -5.73 11.05
C ALA A 164 -2.73 -6.22 12.33
N ASP A 165 -2.14 -7.41 12.26
CA ASP A 165 -1.47 -8.06 13.38
C ASP A 165 0.05 -7.78 13.32
N MET A 166 0.54 -7.01 14.30
CA MET A 166 1.96 -6.63 14.37
C MET A 166 2.87 -7.84 14.57
N SER A 167 2.39 -8.91 15.21
CA SER A 167 3.18 -10.13 15.38
C SER A 167 3.62 -10.76 14.06
N GLN A 168 2.85 -10.53 12.96
CA GLN A 168 3.18 -11.00 11.62
C GLN A 168 4.35 -10.23 10.99
N LEU A 169 4.64 -9.01 11.44
CA LEU A 169 5.76 -8.22 10.96
C LEU A 169 7.12 -8.73 11.46
N LYS A 170 7.14 -9.59 12.48
CA LYS A 170 8.39 -10.20 12.99
C LYS A 170 9.11 -11.08 11.96
N THR A 171 8.38 -11.65 11.03
CA THR A 171 8.93 -12.49 9.96
C THR A 171 9.18 -11.73 8.66
N LEU A 172 8.81 -10.44 8.64
CA LEU A 172 9.01 -9.60 7.46
C LEU A 172 10.50 -9.26 7.30
N PRO A 173 11.10 -9.45 6.12
CA PRO A 173 12.48 -9.04 5.87
C PRO A 173 12.68 -7.55 6.15
N PRO A 174 13.84 -7.12 6.70
CA PRO A 174 14.11 -5.73 7.04
C PRO A 174 13.92 -4.75 5.86
N ARG A 175 14.30 -5.16 4.63
CA ARG A 175 14.10 -4.36 3.41
C ARG A 175 12.62 -4.11 3.12
N GLU A 176 11.78 -5.11 3.33
CA GLU A 176 10.32 -4.99 3.16
C GLU A 176 9.67 -4.14 4.26
N LEU A 177 10.19 -4.23 5.50
CA LEU A 177 9.76 -3.37 6.59
C LEU A 177 10.07 -1.90 6.26
N SER A 178 11.29 -1.61 5.81
CA SER A 178 11.70 -0.28 5.36
C SER A 178 10.84 0.22 4.20
N ALA A 179 10.54 -0.63 3.22
CA ALA A 179 9.65 -0.27 2.11
C ALA A 179 8.25 0.14 2.61
N GLY A 180 7.72 -0.53 3.64
CA GLY A 180 6.47 -0.12 4.29
C GLY A 180 6.58 1.20 5.03
N LEU A 181 7.73 1.50 5.65
CA LEU A 181 7.98 2.78 6.32
C LEU A 181 7.97 3.97 5.36
N ALA A 182 8.27 3.78 4.07
CA ALA A 182 8.11 4.84 3.06
C ALA A 182 6.67 5.36 3.02
N GLU A 183 5.68 4.47 3.02
CA GLU A 183 4.27 4.85 3.04
C GLU A 183 3.85 5.50 4.36
N VAL A 184 4.39 5.05 5.49
CA VAL A 184 4.19 5.69 6.80
C VAL A 184 4.71 7.14 6.77
N ILE A 185 5.94 7.36 6.28
CA ILE A 185 6.55 8.69 6.14
C ILE A 185 5.71 9.55 5.18
N LYS A 186 5.19 8.98 4.11
CA LYS A 186 4.33 9.70 3.16
C LYS A 186 3.14 10.35 3.84
N TYR A 187 2.42 9.64 4.73
CA TYR A 187 1.27 10.22 5.44
C TYR A 187 1.67 11.41 6.31
N ALA A 188 2.81 11.34 6.96
CA ALA A 188 3.33 12.44 7.76
C ALA A 188 3.67 13.67 6.90
N LEU A 189 4.38 13.47 5.79
CA LEU A 189 4.79 14.55 4.90
C LEU A 189 3.61 15.22 4.20
N LEU A 190 2.60 14.44 3.79
CA LEU A 190 1.49 14.97 3.00
C LEU A 190 0.41 15.68 3.85
N GLY A 191 0.26 15.35 5.15
CA GLY A 191 -0.89 15.86 5.88
C GLY A 191 -0.82 15.85 7.41
N ASP A 192 0.35 15.56 8.05
CA ASP A 192 0.44 15.48 9.51
C ASP A 192 1.87 15.77 10.00
N ALA A 193 2.15 17.05 10.30
CA ALA A 193 3.46 17.49 10.81
C ALA A 193 3.77 16.91 12.21
N ASP A 194 2.76 16.70 13.06
CA ASP A 194 2.94 16.11 14.39
C ASP A 194 3.29 14.63 14.28
N PHE A 195 2.76 13.96 13.25
CA PHE A 195 3.16 12.59 12.94
C PHE A 195 4.62 12.52 12.48
N LEU A 196 5.08 13.49 11.67
CA LEU A 196 6.51 13.55 11.29
C LEU A 196 7.40 13.72 12.51
N ALA A 197 7.06 14.64 13.43
CA ALA A 197 7.82 14.85 14.65
C ALA A 197 7.85 13.58 15.54
N TRP A 198 6.75 12.84 15.59
CA TRP A 198 6.69 11.55 16.28
C TRP A 198 7.58 10.50 15.60
N LEU A 199 7.56 10.41 14.25
CA LEU A 199 8.41 9.49 13.48
C LEU A 199 9.89 9.80 13.69
N GLU A 200 10.30 11.07 13.72
CA GLU A 200 11.67 11.48 14.02
C GLU A 200 12.17 10.96 15.37
N GLN A 201 11.29 10.85 16.36
CA GLN A 201 11.63 10.34 17.70
C GLN A 201 11.63 8.81 17.77
N HIS A 202 10.84 8.12 16.94
CA HIS A 202 10.59 6.68 17.07
C HIS A 202 11.16 5.85 15.89
N MET A 203 11.82 6.47 14.91
CA MET A 203 12.26 5.76 13.71
C MET A 203 13.18 4.57 14.02
N ASP A 204 14.08 4.71 14.98
CA ASP A 204 14.98 3.62 15.35
C ASP A 204 14.23 2.41 15.93
N ALA A 205 13.18 2.64 16.72
CA ALA A 205 12.30 1.57 17.23
C ALA A 205 11.49 0.92 16.09
N LEU A 206 11.00 1.74 15.15
CA LEU A 206 10.24 1.24 13.99
C LEU A 206 11.09 0.33 13.10
N VAL A 207 12.33 0.73 12.80
CA VAL A 207 13.27 -0.06 11.99
C VAL A 207 13.67 -1.35 12.71
N GLN A 208 13.73 -1.34 14.05
CA GLN A 208 14.00 -2.54 14.87
C GLN A 208 12.78 -3.45 15.02
N GLY A 209 11.61 -3.04 14.52
CA GLY A 209 10.40 -3.86 14.58
C GLY A 209 9.69 -3.82 15.94
N ASP A 210 9.83 -2.75 16.73
CA ASP A 210 9.09 -2.58 17.98
C ASP A 210 7.59 -2.58 17.72
N GLU A 211 6.89 -3.56 18.28
CA GLU A 211 5.45 -3.77 17.99
C GLU A 211 4.58 -2.62 18.45
N ALA A 212 4.93 -1.95 19.55
CA ALA A 212 4.14 -0.83 20.07
C ALA A 212 4.30 0.40 19.16
N ALA A 213 5.51 0.70 18.74
CA ALA A 213 5.78 1.78 17.77
C ALA A 213 5.13 1.47 16.42
N LEU A 214 5.22 0.22 15.92
CA LEU A 214 4.57 -0.20 14.68
C LEU A 214 3.05 -0.07 14.76
N ALA A 215 2.42 -0.50 15.88
CA ALA A 215 0.98 -0.39 16.05
C ALA A 215 0.51 1.07 16.00
N GLU A 216 1.25 1.99 16.63
CA GLU A 216 0.93 3.43 16.57
C GLU A 216 1.13 4.00 15.16
N ALA A 217 2.22 3.63 14.47
CA ALA A 217 2.47 4.06 13.10
C ALA A 217 1.38 3.56 12.14
N VAL A 218 0.98 2.29 12.26
CA VAL A 218 -0.11 1.69 11.48
C VAL A 218 -1.43 2.39 11.77
N TYR A 219 -1.74 2.64 13.06
CA TYR A 219 -2.98 3.32 13.43
C TYR A 219 -3.06 4.72 12.81
N ARG A 220 -2.01 5.56 12.96
CA ARG A 220 -1.99 6.92 12.40
C ARG A 220 -2.09 6.91 10.87
N SER A 221 -1.36 6.01 10.21
CA SER A 221 -1.40 5.87 8.75
C SER A 221 -2.79 5.47 8.27
N CYS A 222 -3.38 4.43 8.87
CA CYS A 222 -4.74 3.99 8.56
C CYS A 222 -5.78 5.07 8.84
N ALA A 223 -5.67 5.82 9.96
CA ALA A 223 -6.59 6.90 10.30
C ALA A 223 -6.54 8.01 9.25
N HIS A 224 -5.33 8.41 8.81
CA HIS A 224 -5.15 9.40 7.77
C HIS A 224 -5.77 8.93 6.45
N LYS A 225 -5.46 7.70 6.03
CA LYS A 225 -6.01 7.14 4.79
C LYS A 225 -7.53 6.98 4.86
N ALA A 226 -8.05 6.45 5.95
CA ALA A 226 -9.49 6.26 6.15
C ALA A 226 -10.27 7.58 6.01
N ARG A 227 -9.76 8.67 6.57
CA ARG A 227 -10.35 10.01 6.42
C ARG A 227 -10.43 10.45 4.95
N ILE A 228 -9.33 10.30 4.21
CA ILE A 228 -9.26 10.66 2.78
C ILE A 228 -10.19 9.75 1.96
N VAL A 229 -10.21 8.45 2.23
CA VAL A 229 -11.08 7.48 1.54
C VAL A 229 -12.56 7.76 1.79
N ALA A 230 -12.92 8.13 3.03
CA ALA A 230 -14.30 8.50 3.37
C ALA A 230 -14.79 9.72 2.58
N ASN A 231 -13.89 10.68 2.30
CA ASN A 231 -14.21 11.88 1.53
C ASN A 231 -14.21 11.64 0.01
N ASP A 232 -13.37 10.70 -0.47
CA ASP A 232 -13.15 10.46 -1.91
C ASP A 232 -12.82 8.98 -2.18
N GLU A 233 -13.83 8.12 -2.06
CA GLU A 233 -13.66 6.67 -2.23
C GLU A 233 -13.08 6.30 -3.60
N LYS A 234 -13.50 6.99 -4.67
CA LYS A 234 -13.18 6.64 -6.07
C LYS A 234 -12.02 7.43 -6.68
N GLU A 235 -11.27 8.18 -5.85
CA GLU A 235 -10.09 8.96 -6.30
C GLU A 235 -10.39 9.95 -7.42
N GLN A 236 -11.42 10.74 -7.23
CA GLN A 236 -11.79 11.81 -8.17
C GLN A 236 -11.22 13.18 -7.77
N GLY A 237 -10.67 13.32 -6.57
CA GLY A 237 -10.19 14.58 -6.00
C GLY A 237 -9.09 14.42 -4.95
N GLU A 238 -9.43 14.61 -3.66
CA GLU A 238 -8.49 14.64 -2.52
C GLU A 238 -7.63 13.38 -2.41
N ARG A 239 -8.17 12.21 -2.75
CA ARG A 239 -7.44 10.94 -2.65
C ARG A 239 -6.18 10.90 -3.52
N ALA A 240 -6.08 11.70 -4.56
CA ALA A 240 -4.87 11.82 -5.36
C ALA A 240 -3.68 12.41 -4.59
N LEU A 241 -3.88 13.08 -3.42
CA LEU A 241 -2.82 13.51 -2.52
C LEU A 241 -1.97 12.33 -2.02
N LEU A 242 -2.57 11.14 -1.88
CA LEU A 242 -1.86 9.92 -1.47
C LEU A 242 -0.75 9.50 -2.43
N ASN A 243 -0.64 10.16 -3.57
CA ASN A 243 0.39 9.92 -4.57
C ASN A 243 1.63 10.83 -4.41
N LEU A 244 1.88 11.43 -3.23
CA LEU A 244 3.14 12.15 -2.98
C LEU A 244 4.34 11.22 -3.25
N GLY A 245 5.26 11.65 -4.09
CA GLY A 245 6.42 10.85 -4.52
C GLY A 245 6.15 9.84 -5.63
N HIS A 246 4.90 9.40 -5.83
CA HIS A 246 4.58 8.29 -6.74
C HIS A 246 4.86 8.58 -8.21
N THR A 247 4.68 9.79 -8.70
CA THR A 247 4.95 10.11 -10.12
C THR A 247 6.42 9.90 -10.47
N PHE A 248 7.32 10.32 -9.59
CA PHE A 248 8.75 10.08 -9.72
C PHE A 248 9.10 8.62 -9.42
N GLY A 249 8.53 8.03 -8.36
CA GLY A 249 8.77 6.65 -7.97
C GLY A 249 8.35 5.65 -9.04
N HIS A 250 7.19 5.80 -9.66
CA HIS A 250 6.74 4.94 -10.76
C HIS A 250 7.65 5.03 -12.00
N ALA A 251 8.21 6.22 -12.29
CA ALA A 251 9.18 6.36 -13.36
C ALA A 251 10.46 5.55 -13.06
N ILE A 252 10.95 5.58 -11.79
CA ILE A 252 12.09 4.78 -11.34
C ILE A 252 11.78 3.29 -11.45
N GLU A 253 10.65 2.81 -10.90
CA GLU A 253 10.23 1.40 -10.99
C GLU A 253 10.12 0.92 -12.43
N SER A 254 9.56 1.75 -13.32
CA SER A 254 9.33 1.37 -14.72
C SER A 254 10.64 1.29 -15.51
N TYR A 255 11.60 2.15 -15.23
CA TYR A 255 12.91 2.15 -15.88
C TYR A 255 13.77 0.97 -15.42
N LEU A 256 13.84 0.71 -14.12
CA LEU A 256 14.67 -0.36 -13.55
C LEU A 256 14.10 -1.75 -13.81
N GLY A 257 12.81 -1.86 -14.07
CA GLY A 257 12.09 -3.12 -14.15
C GLY A 257 11.55 -3.57 -12.80
N TYR A 258 10.41 -4.25 -12.83
CA TYR A 258 9.72 -4.68 -11.61
C TYR A 258 10.53 -5.72 -10.83
N GLY A 259 10.77 -5.44 -9.55
CA GLY A 259 11.45 -6.35 -8.62
C GLY A 259 12.91 -5.99 -8.31
N GLU A 260 13.53 -5.10 -9.08
CA GLU A 260 14.87 -4.58 -8.75
C GLU A 260 14.81 -3.67 -7.52
N TRP A 261 13.94 -2.68 -7.56
CA TRP A 261 13.59 -1.84 -6.42
C TRP A 261 12.21 -2.20 -5.88
N LEU A 262 12.07 -2.19 -4.56
CA LEU A 262 10.76 -2.28 -3.94
C LEU A 262 9.99 -0.97 -4.14
N HIS A 263 8.66 -1.07 -4.17
CA HIS A 263 7.79 0.09 -4.35
C HIS A 263 8.11 1.22 -3.36
N GLY A 264 8.27 0.89 -2.07
CA GLY A 264 8.60 1.89 -1.05
C GLY A 264 9.96 2.56 -1.24
N GLU A 265 10.94 1.87 -1.79
CA GLU A 265 12.26 2.47 -2.12
C GLU A 265 12.12 3.52 -3.22
N ALA A 266 11.38 3.20 -4.28
CA ALA A 266 11.13 4.12 -5.38
C ALA A 266 10.28 5.32 -4.94
N VAL A 267 9.24 5.10 -4.16
CA VAL A 267 8.38 6.16 -3.60
C VAL A 267 9.16 7.07 -2.64
N ALA A 268 10.04 6.50 -1.80
CA ALA A 268 10.88 7.26 -0.89
C ALA A 268 11.78 8.25 -1.65
N THR A 269 12.51 7.78 -2.66
CA THR A 269 13.31 8.64 -3.54
C THR A 269 12.43 9.64 -4.28
N GLY A 270 11.26 9.22 -4.73
CA GLY A 270 10.28 10.11 -5.36
C GLY A 270 9.76 11.21 -4.43
N MET A 271 9.59 10.94 -3.13
CA MET A 271 9.27 11.97 -2.12
C MET A 271 10.41 12.96 -1.94
N VAL A 272 11.66 12.51 -1.99
CA VAL A 272 12.81 13.42 -1.96
C VAL A 272 12.82 14.34 -3.19
N MET A 273 12.56 13.82 -4.40
CA MET A 273 12.45 14.62 -5.62
C MET A 273 11.31 15.65 -5.54
N ALA A 274 10.15 15.23 -5.00
CA ALA A 274 9.01 16.13 -4.80
C ALA A 274 9.33 17.25 -3.78
N ALA A 275 10.01 16.92 -2.69
CA ALA A 275 10.47 17.89 -1.69
C ALA A 275 11.54 18.84 -2.25
N ASP A 276 12.51 18.33 -3.01
CA ASP A 276 13.54 19.16 -3.67
C ASP A 276 12.90 20.14 -4.66
N LEU A 277 11.95 19.68 -5.48
CA LEU A 277 11.20 20.58 -6.35
C LEU A 277 10.43 21.64 -5.55
N SER A 278 9.76 21.26 -4.47
CA SER A 278 9.03 22.18 -3.60
C SER A 278 9.98 23.24 -2.99
N GLN A 279 11.18 22.84 -2.60
CA GLN A 279 12.19 23.73 -2.06
C GLN A 279 12.71 24.70 -3.13
N ARG A 280 13.02 24.22 -4.34
CA ARG A 280 13.44 25.07 -5.47
C ARG A 280 12.38 26.09 -5.88
N MET A 281 11.10 25.72 -5.75
CA MET A 281 9.98 26.64 -5.96
C MET A 281 9.75 27.62 -4.79
N GLY A 282 10.53 27.51 -3.70
CA GLY A 282 10.42 28.36 -2.53
C GLY A 282 9.20 28.07 -1.65
N TRP A 283 8.59 26.89 -1.78
CA TRP A 283 7.42 26.51 -0.98
C TRP A 283 7.79 25.94 0.38
N ILE A 284 8.90 25.20 0.46
CA ILE A 284 9.45 24.70 1.72
C ILE A 284 10.90 25.20 1.90
N SER A 285 11.37 25.17 3.13
CA SER A 285 12.73 25.59 3.46
C SER A 285 13.77 24.51 3.10
N ALA A 286 15.04 24.90 3.05
CA ALA A 286 16.15 23.95 2.92
C ALA A 286 16.24 23.00 4.14
N GLU A 287 15.80 23.45 5.31
CA GLU A 287 15.73 22.64 6.53
C GLU A 287 14.65 21.56 6.40
N ASP A 288 13.47 21.89 5.84
CA ASP A 288 12.40 20.92 5.59
C ASP A 288 12.82 19.81 4.61
N LEU A 289 13.56 20.21 3.55
CA LEU A 289 14.14 19.23 2.62
C LEU A 289 15.17 18.34 3.33
N ALA A 290 16.02 18.90 4.17
CA ALA A 290 17.01 18.14 4.93
C ALA A 290 16.33 17.17 5.92
N ARG A 291 15.26 17.61 6.61
CA ARG A 291 14.45 16.75 7.50
C ARG A 291 13.82 15.60 6.72
N THR A 292 13.25 15.88 5.54
CA THR A 292 12.67 14.84 4.67
C THR A 292 13.70 13.80 4.26
N LYS A 293 14.90 14.24 3.84
CA LYS A 293 16.00 13.32 3.50
C LYS A 293 16.45 12.50 4.71
N ASN A 294 16.60 13.14 5.86
CA ASN A 294 17.05 12.48 7.09
C ASN A 294 16.10 11.38 7.56
N ILE A 295 14.80 11.64 7.61
CA ILE A 295 13.83 10.64 8.06
C ILE A 295 13.77 9.43 7.13
N ILE A 296 13.90 9.64 5.82
CA ILE A 296 13.94 8.59 4.81
C ILE A 296 15.22 7.74 4.97
N GLN A 297 16.38 8.37 5.14
CA GLN A 297 17.64 7.65 5.39
C GLN A 297 17.61 6.83 6.67
N ARG A 298 17.06 7.39 7.76
CA ARG A 298 16.91 6.69 9.04
C ARG A 298 15.96 5.50 8.96
N ALA A 299 15.02 5.49 8.01
CA ALA A 299 14.18 4.35 7.70
C ALA A 299 14.88 3.30 6.81
N ASN A 300 16.19 3.40 6.59
CA ASN A 300 17.00 2.58 5.69
C ASN A 300 16.50 2.59 4.24
N LEU A 301 16.00 3.73 3.78
CA LEU A 301 15.49 3.94 2.44
C LEU A 301 16.45 4.80 1.61
N PRO A 302 16.53 4.58 0.28
CA PRO A 302 17.35 5.40 -0.59
C PRO A 302 16.80 6.82 -0.73
N ILE A 303 17.70 7.80 -0.83
CA ILE A 303 17.37 9.21 -1.12
C ILE A 303 17.82 9.66 -2.51
N VAL A 304 18.52 8.79 -3.23
CA VAL A 304 18.92 8.94 -4.63
C VAL A 304 18.58 7.66 -5.38
N CYS A 305 18.28 7.75 -6.66
CA CYS A 305 18.11 6.59 -7.52
C CYS A 305 19.34 6.39 -8.41
N PRO A 306 19.52 5.19 -9.02
CA PRO A 306 20.48 4.98 -10.08
C PRO A 306 20.32 6.00 -11.20
N GLN A 307 21.39 6.22 -11.96
CA GLN A 307 21.38 7.18 -13.06
C GLN A 307 20.38 6.73 -14.15
N ILE A 308 19.41 7.60 -14.44
CA ILE A 308 18.40 7.42 -15.48
C ILE A 308 18.53 8.61 -16.45
N PRO A 309 18.68 8.38 -17.76
CA PRO A 309 18.66 9.47 -18.73
C PRO A 309 17.41 10.34 -18.58
N LEU A 310 17.56 11.65 -18.56
CA LEU A 310 16.46 12.57 -18.27
C LEU A 310 15.27 12.39 -19.22
N ASP A 311 15.54 12.17 -20.52
CA ASP A 311 14.49 11.98 -21.52
C ASP A 311 13.67 10.69 -21.24
N ASP A 312 14.34 9.62 -20.83
CA ASP A 312 13.67 8.36 -20.44
C ASP A 312 12.84 8.57 -19.18
N PHE A 313 13.41 9.27 -18.17
CA PHE A 313 12.67 9.57 -16.93
C PHE A 313 11.37 10.34 -17.22
N LEU A 314 11.46 11.38 -18.06
CA LEU A 314 10.30 12.20 -18.45
C LEU A 314 9.29 11.39 -19.29
N ALA A 315 9.76 10.48 -20.15
CA ALA A 315 8.88 9.59 -20.92
C ALA A 315 8.07 8.67 -19.99
N TYR A 316 8.70 8.04 -18.99
CA TYR A 316 8.00 7.22 -18.01
C TYR A 316 7.01 8.03 -17.16
N MET A 317 7.37 9.26 -16.74
CA MET A 317 6.43 10.15 -16.05
C MET A 317 5.19 10.47 -16.90
N ALA A 318 5.37 10.65 -18.22
CA ALA A 318 4.26 10.96 -19.13
C ALA A 318 3.30 9.77 -19.33
N HIS A 319 3.76 8.53 -19.18
CA HIS A 319 2.93 7.32 -19.29
C HIS A 319 2.12 7.03 -18.01
N ASP A 320 2.41 7.68 -16.87
CA ASP A 320 1.62 7.50 -15.65
C ASP A 320 0.17 8.02 -15.88
N LYS A 321 -0.82 7.29 -15.34
CA LYS A 321 -2.27 7.59 -15.39
C LYS A 321 -2.66 9.02 -14.94
N LYS A 322 -1.73 9.76 -14.37
CA LYS A 322 -1.91 11.11 -13.84
C LYS A 322 -1.89 12.20 -14.91
N VAL A 323 -1.66 11.84 -16.17
CA VAL A 323 -1.79 12.76 -17.31
C VAL A 323 -3.27 12.89 -17.68
N LEU A 324 -3.98 13.82 -17.09
CA LEU A 324 -5.34 14.20 -17.48
C LEU A 324 -5.29 15.29 -18.55
N ASN A 325 -5.84 15.01 -19.72
CA ASN A 325 -5.85 15.94 -20.87
C ASN A 325 -4.45 16.39 -21.34
N GLY A 326 -3.45 15.50 -21.27
CA GLY A 326 -2.09 15.80 -21.73
C GLY A 326 -1.26 16.69 -20.78
N GLN A 327 -1.76 16.99 -19.58
CA GLN A 327 -1.03 17.81 -18.59
C GLN A 327 -0.59 16.94 -17.39
N LEU A 328 0.71 16.97 -17.10
CA LEU A 328 1.27 16.33 -15.91
C LEU A 328 0.75 17.02 -14.65
N ARG A 329 0.32 16.22 -13.66
CA ARG A 329 -0.03 16.67 -12.32
C ARG A 329 0.92 16.06 -11.33
N LEU A 330 1.45 16.89 -10.44
CA LEU A 330 2.33 16.47 -9.35
C LEU A 330 1.65 16.69 -8.01
N VAL A 331 1.99 15.86 -7.04
CA VAL A 331 1.73 16.12 -5.62
C VAL A 331 3.01 16.68 -5.03
N LEU A 332 2.95 17.91 -4.55
CA LEU A 332 4.09 18.66 -4.02
C LEU A 332 3.77 19.20 -2.63
N MET A 333 4.81 19.47 -1.82
CA MET A 333 4.68 19.99 -0.47
C MET A 333 4.66 21.52 -0.48
N GLN A 334 3.63 22.14 0.13
CA GLN A 334 3.61 23.58 0.44
C GLN A 334 4.22 23.88 1.82
N ALA A 335 4.16 22.91 2.71
CA ALA A 335 4.84 22.86 4.00
C ALA A 335 4.97 21.39 4.43
N VAL A 336 5.76 21.10 5.44
CA VAL A 336 5.75 19.80 6.10
C VAL A 336 4.35 19.54 6.66
N GLY A 337 3.78 18.38 6.32
CA GLY A 337 2.40 18.04 6.69
C GLY A 337 1.32 18.74 5.86
N GLN A 338 1.69 19.36 4.74
CA GLN A 338 0.73 19.98 3.83
C GLN A 338 1.15 19.82 2.38
N ALA A 339 0.54 18.88 1.68
CA ALA A 339 0.73 18.66 0.26
C ALA A 339 -0.47 19.15 -0.57
N ILE A 340 -0.20 19.47 -1.82
CA ILE A 340 -1.20 19.86 -2.82
C ILE A 340 -1.02 19.10 -4.12
N ILE A 341 -2.11 18.97 -4.87
CA ILE A 341 -2.10 18.50 -6.26
C ILE A 341 -1.98 19.74 -7.15
N THR A 342 -0.95 19.80 -7.96
CA THR A 342 -0.72 20.96 -8.84
C THR A 342 -0.40 20.56 -10.28
N LYS A 343 -0.82 21.41 -11.22
CA LYS A 343 -0.39 21.39 -12.62
C LYS A 343 0.56 22.55 -12.92
N THR A 344 0.69 23.46 -11.96
CA THR A 344 1.50 24.67 -12.10
C THR A 344 2.78 24.49 -11.31
N PHE A 345 3.86 24.17 -12.00
CA PHE A 345 5.22 24.05 -11.49
C PHE A 345 6.21 24.42 -12.59
N ASP A 346 7.41 24.80 -12.19
CA ASP A 346 8.50 25.09 -13.13
C ASP A 346 9.13 23.77 -13.61
N VAL A 347 9.04 23.54 -14.93
CA VAL A 347 9.54 22.29 -15.56
C VAL A 347 11.07 22.20 -15.48
N GLU A 348 11.79 23.34 -15.57
CA GLU A 348 13.25 23.32 -15.48
C GLU A 348 13.72 23.05 -14.05
N LEU A 349 13.02 23.57 -13.04
CA LEU A 349 13.28 23.22 -11.64
C LEU A 349 12.95 21.73 -11.36
N MET A 350 11.90 21.20 -11.99
CA MET A 350 11.59 19.76 -11.88
C MET A 350 12.72 18.90 -12.47
N LYS A 351 13.23 19.23 -13.64
CA LYS A 351 14.38 18.52 -14.25
C LYS A 351 15.62 18.60 -13.37
N GLN A 352 15.89 19.76 -12.78
CA GLN A 352 17.00 19.94 -11.82
C GLN A 352 16.81 19.07 -10.57
N ALA A 353 15.59 18.97 -10.03
CA ALA A 353 15.29 18.13 -8.88
C ALA A 353 15.50 16.65 -9.20
N ILE A 354 15.10 16.20 -10.41
CA ILE A 354 15.35 14.84 -10.87
C ILE A 354 16.85 14.55 -10.94
N LEU A 355 17.62 15.40 -11.61
CA LEU A 355 19.06 15.20 -11.81
C LEU A 355 19.86 15.27 -10.50
N ALA A 356 19.47 16.14 -9.56
CA ALA A 356 20.15 16.33 -8.28
C ALA A 356 19.95 15.14 -7.30
N ASN A 357 18.97 14.29 -7.53
CA ASN A 357 18.64 13.14 -6.68
C ASN A 357 18.85 11.80 -7.40
N GLN A 358 19.82 11.77 -8.33
CA GLN A 358 20.37 10.56 -8.94
C GLN A 358 21.82 10.37 -8.48
N GLU A 359 22.31 9.12 -8.53
CA GLU A 359 23.72 8.82 -8.29
C GLU A 359 24.60 9.62 -9.28
N GLN A 360 25.67 10.22 -8.77
CA GLN A 360 26.64 10.89 -9.63
C GLN A 360 27.56 9.85 -10.25
N ALA A 361 27.84 10.00 -11.55
CA ALA A 361 28.72 9.11 -12.30
C ALA A 361 30.18 9.15 -11.78
#